data_bf71ece675c118f4e8ba850d47e708e7
#
_entry.id   bf71ece675c118f4e8ba850d47e708e7
#
_cell.length_a   1.000
_cell.length_b   1.000
_cell.length_c   1.000
_cell.angle_alpha   90.00
_cell.angle_beta   90.00
_cell.angle_gamma   90.00
#
_symmetry.space_group_name_H-M   'P 1'
#
loop_
_entity.id
_entity.type
_entity.pdbx_description
1 polymer ?
#
loop_
_entity_poly.entity_id
_entity_poly.type
_entity_poly.pdbx_seq_one_letter_code
_entity_poly.pdbx_strand_id
1 'polypeptide(L)'
;MIDRTQYIFFSNGQKGGVATFINDHINYLSQTKKDLLLIDDNPKQTYENLNKKINFYKFDKNKKKLNKILNSGSKSKILFITNYAFLIWYYFILKNFRKRKNKIILTIHSGLLNLNLRTYLAGLLFSLIYKNSDFLFFGSNSAKDWWKKKYPWMKIENCPVFHNGIKTRKKKSFRKLGKKINIAFAANLENENNPIFFLNICTMILKVKKNIVFNIFGNGSLFHNLKKYKEKNIIFHGWTKKNIIFKKSDLLIITSKVNNFPYAALEAKSYGIPVVSCSKGDIDKIIKNGKDGFVKHTNKPEIMIALINKILKNYEFFSKNSYLRSFKFEVNKSCEKFWRKIKIENNNFR
;
A
#
# COMPACT_ATOMS: atom_id res chain seq x y z
N MET A 1 -22.24 27.03 -4.30
CA MET A 1 -23.02 26.05 -3.53
C MET A 1 -22.03 25.23 -2.67
N ILE A 2 -22.20 25.25 -1.34
CA ILE A 2 -21.38 24.42 -0.43
C ILE A 2 -21.71 22.97 -0.75
N ASP A 3 -20.70 22.19 -1.09
CA ASP A 3 -20.82 20.75 -1.34
C ASP A 3 -21.35 20.06 -0.07
N ARG A 4 -22.64 19.70 -0.08
CA ARG A 4 -23.33 19.08 1.06
C ARG A 4 -23.09 17.58 1.14
N THR A 5 -22.11 17.04 0.42
CA THR A 5 -21.81 15.61 0.37
C THR A 5 -21.00 15.18 1.58
N GLN A 6 -21.46 14.14 2.28
CA GLN A 6 -20.68 13.46 3.31
C GLN A 6 -19.83 12.34 2.70
N TYR A 7 -18.55 12.29 3.04
CA TYR A 7 -17.63 11.23 2.62
C TYR A 7 -17.41 10.28 3.79
N ILE A 8 -17.76 9.02 3.60
CA ILE A 8 -17.66 7.97 4.61
C ILE A 8 -16.58 6.98 4.18
N PHE A 9 -15.55 6.82 4.99
CA PHE A 9 -14.50 5.84 4.78
C PHE A 9 -14.74 4.63 5.67
N PHE A 10 -14.72 3.43 5.08
CA PHE A 10 -14.83 2.19 5.80
C PHE A 10 -13.52 1.38 5.70
N SER A 11 -12.90 1.09 6.84
CA SER A 11 -11.58 0.46 6.90
C SER A 11 -11.59 -0.96 7.47
N ASN A 12 -12.40 -1.30 8.43
CA ASN A 12 -12.43 -2.62 9.09
C ASN A 12 -11.05 -3.09 9.61
N GLY A 13 -10.33 -2.20 10.34
CA GLY A 13 -9.07 -2.55 11.01
C GLY A 13 -7.90 -2.88 10.09
N GLN A 14 -7.92 -2.46 8.84
CA GLN A 14 -6.83 -2.72 7.90
C GLN A 14 -5.54 -2.02 8.35
N LYS A 15 -4.41 -2.74 8.19
CA LYS A 15 -3.07 -2.24 8.52
C LYS A 15 -2.20 -2.12 7.26
N GLY A 16 -1.03 -1.50 7.41
CA GLY A 16 -0.05 -1.42 6.32
C GLY A 16 -0.45 -0.48 5.18
N GLY A 17 -0.22 -0.89 3.95
CA GLY A 17 -0.41 -0.04 2.75
C GLY A 17 -1.82 0.46 2.55
N VAL A 18 -2.84 -0.36 2.82
CA VAL A 18 -4.25 0.02 2.65
C VAL A 18 -4.65 1.07 3.68
N ALA A 19 -4.22 0.94 4.94
CA ALA A 19 -4.46 1.97 5.95
C ALA A 19 -3.79 3.31 5.57
N THR A 20 -2.56 3.25 5.04
CA THR A 20 -1.86 4.44 4.53
C THR A 20 -2.65 5.09 3.39
N PHE A 21 -3.15 4.29 2.44
CA PHE A 21 -3.97 4.78 1.33
C PHE A 21 -5.24 5.52 1.82
N ILE A 22 -6.00 4.92 2.74
CA ILE A 22 -7.19 5.54 3.33
C ILE A 22 -6.81 6.86 4.03
N ASN A 23 -5.76 6.84 4.85
CA ASN A 23 -5.28 8.01 5.58
C ASN A 23 -4.90 9.17 4.65
N ASP A 24 -4.24 8.88 3.53
CA ASP A 24 -3.84 9.86 2.54
C ASP A 24 -5.06 10.54 1.90
N HIS A 25 -6.08 9.75 1.52
CA HIS A 25 -7.32 10.27 0.94
C HIS A 25 -8.15 11.08 1.94
N ILE A 26 -8.25 10.65 3.18
CA ILE A 26 -8.92 11.39 4.25
C ILE A 26 -8.21 12.72 4.50
N ASN A 27 -6.89 12.72 4.65
CA ASN A 27 -6.12 13.95 4.88
C ASN A 27 -6.21 14.91 3.69
N TYR A 28 -6.20 14.41 2.46
CA TYR A 28 -6.41 15.25 1.27
C TYR A 28 -7.80 15.92 1.28
N LEU A 29 -8.87 15.18 1.52
CA LEU A 29 -10.22 15.73 1.58
C LEU A 29 -10.41 16.67 2.77
N SER A 30 -9.77 16.44 3.91
CA SER A 30 -9.88 17.30 5.09
C SER A 30 -9.35 18.71 4.85
N GLN A 31 -8.42 18.89 3.91
CA GLN A 31 -7.93 20.20 3.48
C GLN A 31 -9.01 21.02 2.73
N THR A 32 -9.99 20.35 2.15
CA THR A 32 -11.08 20.96 1.38
C THR A 32 -12.35 21.18 2.20
N LYS A 33 -12.27 21.12 3.54
CA LYS A 33 -13.40 21.29 4.49
C LYS A 33 -14.61 20.37 4.21
N LYS A 34 -14.37 19.14 3.75
CA LYS A 34 -15.44 18.17 3.51
C LYS A 34 -15.96 17.59 4.82
N ASP A 35 -17.24 17.17 4.83
CA ASP A 35 -17.82 16.40 5.93
C ASP A 35 -17.31 14.95 5.84
N LEU A 36 -16.46 14.56 6.79
CA LEU A 36 -15.73 13.28 6.77
C LEU A 36 -16.12 12.43 7.96
N LEU A 37 -16.42 11.15 7.69
CA LEU A 37 -16.67 10.14 8.69
C LEU A 37 -15.77 8.93 8.42
N LEU A 38 -15.00 8.49 9.42
CA LEU A 38 -14.26 7.23 9.37
C LEU A 38 -14.95 6.19 10.25
N ILE A 39 -15.28 5.07 9.63
CA ILE A 39 -15.83 3.88 10.30
C ILE A 39 -14.71 2.83 10.37
N ASP A 40 -14.25 2.50 11.57
CA ASP A 40 -13.18 1.53 11.81
C ASP A 40 -13.38 0.81 13.14
N ASP A 41 -12.90 -0.43 13.28
CA ASP A 41 -12.97 -1.19 14.53
C ASP A 41 -11.94 -0.69 15.55
N ASN A 42 -10.78 -0.15 15.12
CA ASN A 42 -9.76 0.41 15.97
C ASN A 42 -9.04 1.62 15.38
N PRO A 43 -9.72 2.78 15.18
CA PRO A 43 -9.19 3.92 14.45
C PRO A 43 -7.94 4.55 15.11
N LYS A 44 -7.84 4.54 16.44
CA LYS A 44 -6.69 5.13 17.16
C LYS A 44 -5.37 4.40 16.92
N GLN A 45 -5.42 3.09 16.69
CA GLN A 45 -4.22 2.27 16.42
C GLN A 45 -3.88 2.21 14.92
N THR A 46 -4.85 2.42 14.06
CA THR A 46 -4.72 2.21 12.62
C THR A 46 -4.16 3.42 11.89
N TYR A 47 -4.46 4.63 12.37
CA TYR A 47 -4.15 5.88 11.67
C TYR A 47 -3.28 6.81 12.49
N GLU A 48 -2.09 7.12 11.95
CA GLU A 48 -1.20 8.15 12.49
C GLU A 48 -1.56 9.52 11.88
N ASN A 49 -1.62 10.55 12.72
CA ASN A 49 -1.76 11.96 12.29
C ASN A 49 -3.05 12.30 11.53
N LEU A 50 -4.19 11.71 11.90
CA LEU A 50 -5.47 12.16 11.38
C LEU A 50 -5.79 13.57 11.86
N ASN A 51 -6.34 14.36 10.96
CA ASN A 51 -6.84 15.70 11.30
C ASN A 51 -7.92 15.61 12.38
N LYS A 52 -7.82 16.41 13.44
CA LYS A 52 -8.76 16.47 14.57
C LYS A 52 -10.23 16.77 14.19
N LYS A 53 -10.47 17.19 12.95
CA LYS A 53 -11.82 17.53 12.42
C LYS A 53 -12.57 16.34 11.82
N ILE A 54 -12.06 15.11 11.95
CA ILE A 54 -12.69 13.93 11.36
C ILE A 54 -13.59 13.28 12.40
N ASN A 55 -14.82 13.01 12.03
CA ASN A 55 -15.74 12.26 12.86
C ASN A 55 -15.38 10.76 12.82
N PHE A 56 -15.37 10.13 13.98
CA PHE A 56 -15.09 8.71 14.10
C PHE A 56 -16.31 7.93 14.57
N TYR A 57 -16.48 6.75 13.98
CA TYR A 57 -17.40 5.76 14.50
C TYR A 57 -16.66 4.43 14.68
N LYS A 58 -16.65 3.92 15.93
CA LYS A 58 -16.10 2.61 16.23
C LYS A 58 -17.06 1.54 15.72
N PHE A 59 -16.59 0.70 14.79
CA PHE A 59 -17.38 -0.34 14.20
C PHE A 59 -17.39 -1.60 15.09
N ASP A 60 -18.55 -1.92 15.63
CA ASP A 60 -18.80 -3.08 16.51
C ASP A 60 -19.44 -4.27 15.77
N LYS A 61 -19.38 -4.28 14.44
CA LYS A 61 -20.04 -5.28 13.57
C LYS A 61 -21.58 -5.31 13.65
N ASN A 62 -22.18 -4.37 14.35
CA ASN A 62 -23.63 -4.28 14.49
C ASN A 62 -24.28 -3.74 13.21
N LYS A 63 -24.97 -4.63 12.49
CA LYS A 63 -25.63 -4.32 11.21
C LYS A 63 -26.72 -3.25 11.35
N LYS A 64 -27.49 -3.25 12.44
CA LYS A 64 -28.58 -2.25 12.65
C LYS A 64 -27.98 -0.85 12.84
N LYS A 65 -26.94 -0.72 13.68
CA LYS A 65 -26.23 0.55 13.85
C LYS A 65 -25.59 1.04 12.57
N LEU A 66 -24.90 0.17 11.81
CA LEU A 66 -24.32 0.52 10.51
C LEU A 66 -25.38 1.03 9.55
N ASN A 67 -26.50 0.31 9.43
CA ASN A 67 -27.61 0.73 8.58
C ASN A 67 -28.16 2.11 8.97
N LYS A 68 -28.31 2.40 10.26
CA LYS A 68 -28.72 3.70 10.77
C LYS A 68 -27.73 4.80 10.36
N ILE A 69 -26.42 4.59 10.51
CA ILE A 69 -25.40 5.57 10.15
C ILE A 69 -25.38 5.83 8.65
N LEU A 70 -25.36 4.78 7.84
CA LEU A 70 -25.28 4.92 6.40
C LEU A 70 -26.54 5.55 5.81
N ASN A 71 -27.71 5.23 6.35
CA ASN A 71 -28.99 5.62 5.79
C ASN A 71 -29.72 6.77 6.54
N SER A 72 -29.11 7.36 7.57
CA SER A 72 -29.65 8.54 8.27
C SER A 72 -29.33 9.84 7.55
N GLY A 73 -30.15 10.86 7.79
CA GLY A 73 -29.93 12.24 7.30
C GLY A 73 -30.31 12.47 5.84
N SER A 74 -30.34 13.73 5.45
CA SER A 74 -30.79 14.23 4.13
C SER A 74 -29.64 14.53 3.16
N LYS A 75 -28.38 14.49 3.61
CA LYS A 75 -27.21 14.76 2.76
C LYS A 75 -26.94 13.60 1.81
N SER A 76 -26.47 13.90 0.60
CA SER A 76 -25.86 12.88 -0.26
C SER A 76 -24.60 12.30 0.37
N LYS A 77 -24.34 11.04 0.17
CA LYS A 77 -23.20 10.34 0.78
C LYS A 77 -22.38 9.59 -0.27
N ILE A 78 -21.06 9.60 -0.07
CA ILE A 78 -20.12 8.78 -0.82
C ILE A 78 -19.45 7.85 0.16
N LEU A 79 -19.69 6.54 0.00
CA LEU A 79 -19.06 5.50 0.80
C LEU A 79 -17.84 4.93 0.06
N PHE A 80 -16.69 5.06 0.70
CA PHE A 80 -15.41 4.58 0.21
C PHE A 80 -15.02 3.27 0.91
N ILE A 81 -14.84 2.20 0.14
CA ILE A 81 -14.55 0.85 0.63
C ILE A 81 -13.25 0.36 0.01
N THR A 82 -12.36 -0.21 0.82
CA THR A 82 -11.10 -0.81 0.38
C THR A 82 -11.09 -2.34 0.53
N ASN A 83 -12.18 -2.92 1.00
CA ASN A 83 -12.31 -4.34 1.23
C ASN A 83 -13.54 -4.88 0.49
N TYR A 84 -13.31 -5.70 -0.54
CA TYR A 84 -14.40 -6.29 -1.33
C TYR A 84 -15.32 -7.21 -0.49
N ALA A 85 -14.80 -7.84 0.57
CA ALA A 85 -15.63 -8.66 1.45
C ALA A 85 -16.72 -7.86 2.15
N PHE A 86 -16.49 -6.54 2.40
CA PHE A 86 -17.53 -5.68 2.95
C PHE A 86 -18.75 -5.57 2.01
N LEU A 87 -18.53 -5.53 0.70
CA LEU A 87 -19.62 -5.51 -0.27
C LEU A 87 -20.49 -6.76 -0.17
N ILE A 88 -19.88 -7.92 0.10
CA ILE A 88 -20.59 -9.20 0.25
C ILE A 88 -21.38 -9.24 1.56
N TRP A 89 -20.70 -8.97 2.68
CA TRP A 89 -21.26 -9.11 4.02
C TRP A 89 -22.42 -8.14 4.32
N TYR A 90 -22.40 -6.95 3.67
CA TYR A 90 -23.34 -5.87 3.91
C TYR A 90 -24.20 -5.54 2.66
N TYR A 91 -24.30 -6.48 1.74
CA TYR A 91 -24.98 -6.30 0.44
C TYR A 91 -26.34 -5.62 0.56
N PHE A 92 -27.23 -6.12 1.41
CA PHE A 92 -28.58 -5.56 1.57
C PHE A 92 -28.58 -4.13 2.13
N ILE A 93 -27.68 -3.84 3.07
CA ILE A 93 -27.53 -2.48 3.60
C ILE A 93 -27.05 -1.53 2.50
N LEU A 94 -26.09 -1.96 1.70
CA LEU A 94 -25.54 -1.18 0.61
C LEU A 94 -26.53 -0.99 -0.54
N LYS A 95 -27.36 -1.97 -0.82
CA LYS A 95 -28.46 -1.84 -1.78
C LYS A 95 -29.45 -0.75 -1.35
N ASN A 96 -29.82 -0.69 -0.08
CA ASN A 96 -30.68 0.36 0.47
C ASN A 96 -29.97 1.73 0.48
N PHE A 97 -28.68 1.78 0.77
CA PHE A 97 -27.86 2.99 0.70
C PHE A 97 -27.87 3.62 -0.70
N ARG A 98 -27.73 2.80 -1.76
CA ARG A 98 -27.76 3.27 -3.16
C ARG A 98 -29.13 3.79 -3.60
N LYS A 99 -30.21 3.20 -3.13
CA LYS A 99 -31.57 3.66 -3.45
C LYS A 99 -31.81 5.14 -3.10
N ARG A 100 -31.03 5.71 -2.16
CA ARG A 100 -31.06 7.11 -1.75
C ARG A 100 -30.17 8.03 -2.57
N LYS A 101 -29.78 7.68 -3.79
CA LYS A 101 -28.85 8.40 -4.67
C LYS A 101 -27.43 8.57 -4.07
N ASN A 102 -27.09 7.77 -3.09
CA ASN A 102 -25.72 7.70 -2.55
C ASN A 102 -24.81 6.89 -3.47
N LYS A 103 -23.51 7.12 -3.39
CA LYS A 103 -22.52 6.45 -4.24
C LYS A 103 -21.57 5.57 -3.45
N ILE A 104 -21.16 4.46 -4.04
CA ILE A 104 -20.19 3.51 -3.49
C ILE A 104 -18.95 3.51 -4.37
N ILE A 105 -17.81 3.84 -3.76
CA ILE A 105 -16.48 3.73 -4.36
C ILE A 105 -15.80 2.53 -3.76
N LEU A 106 -15.37 1.60 -4.58
CA LEU A 106 -14.61 0.42 -4.18
C LEU A 106 -13.21 0.48 -4.77
N THR A 107 -12.19 0.23 -3.93
CA THR A 107 -10.81 0.10 -4.39
C THR A 107 -10.26 -1.28 -4.04
N ILE A 108 -9.57 -1.90 -5.00
CA ILE A 108 -8.93 -3.21 -4.84
C ILE A 108 -7.43 -3.04 -4.96
N HIS A 109 -6.70 -3.41 -3.91
CA HIS A 109 -5.25 -3.22 -3.82
C HIS A 109 -4.42 -4.48 -4.10
N SER A 110 -5.07 -5.66 -4.09
CA SER A 110 -4.37 -6.93 -4.32
C SER A 110 -5.28 -7.96 -4.97
N GLY A 111 -4.68 -8.98 -5.59
CA GLY A 111 -5.35 -10.26 -5.83
C GLY A 111 -5.49 -11.04 -4.52
N LEU A 112 -6.16 -12.18 -4.56
CA LEU A 112 -6.26 -13.11 -3.43
C LEU A 112 -4.97 -13.94 -3.36
N LEU A 113 -4.12 -13.65 -2.38
CA LEU A 113 -2.79 -14.29 -2.27
C LEU A 113 -2.90 -15.74 -1.79
N ASN A 114 -3.82 -16.02 -0.85
CA ASN A 114 -4.07 -17.36 -0.31
C ASN A 114 -5.43 -17.88 -0.78
N LEU A 115 -5.42 -18.68 -1.83
CA LEU A 115 -6.62 -19.30 -2.39
C LEU A 115 -6.98 -20.56 -1.61
N ASN A 116 -7.53 -20.41 -0.42
CA ASN A 116 -8.32 -21.46 0.20
C ASN A 116 -9.76 -21.40 -0.33
N LEU A 117 -10.55 -22.45 -0.12
CA LEU A 117 -11.93 -22.55 -0.59
C LEU A 117 -12.78 -21.33 -0.19
N ARG A 118 -12.61 -20.84 1.04
CA ARG A 118 -13.35 -19.68 1.56
C ARG A 118 -13.03 -18.38 0.79
N THR A 119 -11.76 -18.11 0.54
CA THR A 119 -11.34 -16.91 -0.21
C THR A 119 -11.71 -17.02 -1.69
N TYR A 120 -11.66 -18.22 -2.25
CA TYR A 120 -12.12 -18.47 -3.62
C TYR A 120 -13.61 -18.19 -3.78
N LEU A 121 -14.45 -18.74 -2.90
CA LEU A 121 -15.90 -18.49 -2.91
C LEU A 121 -16.24 -17.02 -2.68
N ALA A 122 -15.53 -16.35 -1.77
CA ALA A 122 -15.70 -14.91 -1.56
C ALA A 122 -15.33 -14.10 -2.82
N GLY A 123 -14.26 -14.47 -3.51
CA GLY A 123 -13.89 -13.84 -4.78
C GLY A 123 -14.91 -14.09 -5.90
N LEU A 124 -15.47 -15.31 -5.97
CA LEU A 124 -16.54 -15.66 -6.90
C LEU A 124 -17.79 -14.81 -6.64
N LEU A 125 -18.29 -14.76 -5.42
CA LEU A 125 -19.43 -13.93 -5.04
C LEU A 125 -19.17 -12.45 -5.37
N PHE A 126 -17.98 -11.95 -5.05
CA PHE A 126 -17.60 -10.58 -5.40
C PHE A 126 -17.66 -10.35 -6.91
N SER A 127 -17.14 -11.28 -7.72
CA SER A 127 -17.14 -11.17 -9.18
C SER A 127 -18.53 -11.07 -9.80
N LEU A 128 -19.56 -11.54 -9.09
CA LEU A 128 -20.97 -11.43 -9.51
C LEU A 128 -21.61 -10.11 -9.08
N ILE A 129 -21.19 -9.56 -7.94
CA ILE A 129 -21.85 -8.40 -7.34
C ILE A 129 -21.05 -7.08 -7.43
N TYR A 130 -19.85 -7.06 -8.01
CA TYR A 130 -18.98 -5.87 -8.05
C TYR A 130 -19.65 -4.65 -8.71
N LYS A 131 -20.58 -4.86 -9.63
CA LYS A 131 -21.38 -3.82 -10.28
C LYS A 131 -22.32 -3.07 -9.32
N ASN A 132 -22.47 -3.55 -8.07
CA ASN A 132 -23.16 -2.80 -7.03
C ASN A 132 -22.32 -1.66 -6.44
N SER A 133 -21.05 -1.54 -6.78
CA SER A 133 -20.30 -0.30 -6.62
C SER A 133 -20.53 0.62 -7.82
N ASP A 134 -20.61 1.93 -7.58
CA ASP A 134 -20.75 2.92 -8.66
C ASP A 134 -19.41 3.16 -9.34
N PHE A 135 -18.31 3.03 -8.58
CA PHE A 135 -16.94 3.16 -9.07
C PHE A 135 -16.08 2.04 -8.54
N LEU A 136 -15.39 1.33 -9.44
CA LEU A 136 -14.41 0.32 -9.11
C LEU A 136 -13.04 0.76 -9.60
N PHE A 137 -12.07 0.84 -8.69
CA PHE A 137 -10.69 1.19 -8.96
C PHE A 137 -9.72 0.10 -8.51
N PHE A 138 -8.59 0.02 -9.19
CA PHE A 138 -7.50 -0.87 -8.79
C PHE A 138 -6.28 -0.07 -8.32
N GLY A 139 -5.62 -0.54 -7.28
CA GLY A 139 -4.39 0.07 -6.75
C GLY A 139 -3.15 -0.24 -7.61
N SER A 140 -3.24 -1.23 -8.52
CA SER A 140 -2.16 -1.63 -9.41
C SER A 140 -2.70 -2.36 -10.64
N ASN A 141 -1.92 -2.37 -11.74
CA ASN A 141 -2.27 -3.17 -12.90
C ASN A 141 -2.17 -4.65 -12.60
N SER A 142 -1.16 -5.08 -11.84
CA SER A 142 -1.01 -6.47 -11.43
C SER A 142 -2.20 -7.00 -10.63
N ALA A 143 -2.81 -6.18 -9.78
CA ALA A 143 -4.05 -6.55 -9.10
C ALA A 143 -5.22 -6.69 -10.09
N LYS A 144 -5.37 -5.73 -11.01
CA LYS A 144 -6.41 -5.76 -12.05
C LYS A 144 -6.28 -6.98 -12.96
N ASP A 145 -5.06 -7.26 -13.44
CA ASP A 145 -4.76 -8.40 -14.31
C ASP A 145 -5.02 -9.73 -13.61
N TRP A 146 -4.70 -9.81 -12.30
CA TRP A 146 -5.01 -10.99 -11.50
C TRP A 146 -6.52 -11.26 -11.44
N TRP A 147 -7.33 -10.24 -11.17
CA TRP A 147 -8.79 -10.35 -11.11
C TRP A 147 -9.37 -10.72 -12.47
N LYS A 148 -8.91 -10.09 -13.55
CA LYS A 148 -9.33 -10.41 -14.93
C LYS A 148 -9.01 -11.85 -15.31
N LYS A 149 -7.80 -12.33 -14.99
CA LYS A 149 -7.38 -13.70 -15.27
C LYS A 149 -8.18 -14.72 -14.48
N LYS A 150 -8.48 -14.43 -13.21
CA LYS A 150 -9.18 -15.37 -12.32
C LYS A 150 -10.68 -15.41 -12.54
N TYR A 151 -11.28 -14.29 -12.91
CA TYR A 151 -12.71 -14.14 -13.15
C TYR A 151 -12.95 -13.41 -14.49
N PRO A 152 -12.78 -14.10 -15.63
CA PRO A 152 -12.74 -13.47 -16.96
C PRO A 152 -14.08 -12.85 -17.39
N TRP A 153 -15.18 -13.20 -16.74
CA TRP A 153 -16.49 -12.59 -16.97
C TRP A 153 -16.67 -11.20 -16.35
N MET A 154 -15.71 -10.78 -15.48
CA MET A 154 -15.72 -9.42 -14.96
C MET A 154 -15.32 -8.44 -16.05
N LYS A 155 -16.22 -7.51 -16.39
CA LYS A 155 -15.94 -6.44 -17.36
C LYS A 155 -15.20 -5.29 -16.67
N ILE A 156 -13.93 -5.50 -16.37
CA ILE A 156 -13.07 -4.56 -15.63
C ILE A 156 -11.99 -3.90 -16.47
N GLU A 157 -12.01 -4.10 -17.80
CA GLU A 157 -11.03 -3.53 -18.72
C GLU A 157 -10.91 -2.01 -18.59
N ASN A 158 -12.05 -1.34 -18.49
CA ASN A 158 -12.13 0.12 -18.40
C ASN A 158 -12.01 0.64 -16.96
N CYS A 159 -11.93 -0.26 -15.95
CA CYS A 159 -11.74 0.18 -14.57
C CYS A 159 -10.37 0.84 -14.41
N PRO A 160 -10.32 2.08 -13.88
CA PRO A 160 -9.07 2.81 -13.78
C PRO A 160 -8.16 2.24 -12.70
N VAL A 161 -6.85 2.44 -12.93
CA VAL A 161 -5.81 2.09 -11.95
C VAL A 161 -5.23 3.39 -11.38
N PHE A 162 -5.24 3.49 -10.05
CA PHE A 162 -4.65 4.60 -9.32
C PHE A 162 -3.57 4.10 -8.37
N HIS A 163 -2.35 4.48 -8.68
CA HIS A 163 -1.21 4.13 -7.85
C HIS A 163 -1.15 4.98 -6.59
N ASN A 164 -0.64 4.37 -5.53
CA ASN A 164 -0.40 5.05 -4.26
C ASN A 164 0.52 6.26 -4.43
N GLY A 165 0.25 7.30 -3.66
CA GLY A 165 1.17 8.42 -3.50
C GLY A 165 2.04 8.28 -2.26
N ILE A 166 2.99 9.18 -2.09
CA ILE A 166 3.81 9.33 -0.90
C ILE A 166 3.99 10.81 -0.55
N LYS A 167 4.00 11.12 0.73
CA LYS A 167 4.37 12.46 1.20
C LYS A 167 5.86 12.67 0.95
N THR A 168 6.17 13.48 -0.07
CA THR A 168 7.56 13.79 -0.41
C THR A 168 8.18 14.72 0.60
N ARG A 169 9.49 14.58 0.82
CA ARG A 169 10.24 15.45 1.74
C ARG A 169 10.69 16.70 1.01
N LYS A 170 10.38 17.87 1.54
CA LYS A 170 10.82 19.16 0.95
C LYS A 170 12.33 19.39 1.05
N LYS A 171 12.97 18.83 2.08
CA LYS A 171 14.40 18.97 2.33
C LYS A 171 15.15 17.91 1.54
N LYS A 172 16.27 18.29 0.87
CA LYS A 172 17.14 17.34 0.17
C LYS A 172 17.49 16.15 1.07
N SER A 173 17.21 14.95 0.61
CA SER A 173 17.33 13.72 1.39
C SER A 173 18.06 12.62 0.60
N PHE A 174 19.15 12.99 -0.08
CA PHE A 174 20.09 12.02 -0.63
C PHE A 174 21.28 11.85 0.31
N ARG A 175 21.92 10.70 0.23
CA ARG A 175 22.89 10.26 1.24
C ARG A 175 24.24 9.97 0.64
N LYS A 176 25.25 9.99 1.52
CA LYS A 176 26.58 9.41 1.30
C LYS A 176 26.71 8.17 2.19
N LEU A 177 27.45 7.18 1.71
CA LEU A 177 27.73 5.99 2.53
C LEU A 177 28.71 6.35 3.65
N GLY A 178 28.39 5.87 4.84
CA GLY A 178 29.30 5.88 5.96
C GLY A 178 30.24 4.67 5.99
N LYS A 179 31.09 4.59 7.03
CA LYS A 179 31.96 3.42 7.28
C LYS A 179 31.16 2.11 7.40
N LYS A 180 29.98 2.16 8.03
CA LYS A 180 29.02 1.04 8.10
C LYS A 180 27.88 1.31 7.15
N ILE A 181 27.48 0.30 6.37
CA ILE A 181 26.40 0.34 5.38
C ILE A 181 25.20 -0.40 5.94
N ASN A 182 24.05 0.26 6.03
CA ASN A 182 22.83 -0.29 6.57
C ASN A 182 21.86 -0.69 5.46
N ILE A 183 21.67 -1.98 5.27
CA ILE A 183 20.73 -2.53 4.29
C ILE A 183 19.46 -2.99 5.00
N ALA A 184 18.32 -2.52 4.55
CA ALA A 184 17.03 -2.81 5.18
C ALA A 184 16.20 -3.83 4.40
N PHE A 185 15.48 -4.65 5.15
CA PHE A 185 14.27 -5.33 4.78
C PHE A 185 13.12 -4.75 5.61
N ALA A 186 12.02 -4.32 4.98
CA ALA A 186 10.91 -3.66 5.67
C ALA A 186 9.57 -4.21 5.14
N ALA A 187 9.09 -5.30 5.72
CA ALA A 187 7.84 -5.96 5.37
C ALA A 187 7.39 -6.91 6.50
N ASN A 188 6.14 -7.39 6.42
CA ASN A 188 5.71 -8.48 7.28
C ASN A 188 6.55 -9.74 7.00
N LEU A 189 6.92 -10.45 8.07
CA LEU A 189 7.72 -11.68 7.98
C LEU A 189 6.81 -12.88 7.69
N GLU A 190 6.26 -12.87 6.48
CA GLU A 190 5.39 -13.90 5.93
C GLU A 190 5.99 -14.49 4.65
N ASN A 191 5.55 -15.69 4.26
CA ASN A 191 6.07 -16.40 3.08
C ASN A 191 5.95 -15.59 1.77
N GLU A 192 4.95 -14.72 1.65
CA GLU A 192 4.74 -13.85 0.49
C GLU A 192 5.86 -12.83 0.32
N ASN A 193 6.44 -12.37 1.43
CA ASN A 193 7.53 -11.40 1.43
C ASN A 193 8.91 -12.03 1.32
N ASN A 194 8.97 -13.36 1.36
CA ASN A 194 10.15 -14.19 1.16
C ASN A 194 11.40 -13.73 1.97
N PRO A 195 11.27 -13.60 3.31
CA PRO A 195 12.38 -13.17 4.16
C PRO A 195 13.52 -14.18 4.19
N ILE A 196 13.27 -15.47 3.89
CA ILE A 196 14.30 -16.51 3.79
C ILE A 196 15.26 -16.19 2.65
N PHE A 197 14.75 -15.77 1.49
CA PHE A 197 15.59 -15.38 0.37
C PHE A 197 16.44 -14.14 0.69
N PHE A 198 15.87 -13.19 1.46
CA PHE A 198 16.65 -12.07 1.98
C PHE A 198 17.80 -12.53 2.87
N LEU A 199 17.56 -13.45 3.80
CA LEU A 199 18.62 -14.00 4.67
C LEU A 199 19.72 -14.72 3.88
N ASN A 200 19.37 -15.44 2.81
CA ASN A 200 20.36 -16.06 1.92
C ASN A 200 21.27 -15.01 1.28
N ILE A 201 20.72 -13.87 0.84
CA ILE A 201 21.51 -12.75 0.33
C ILE A 201 22.42 -12.19 1.44
N CYS A 202 21.89 -12.00 2.66
CA CYS A 202 22.65 -11.47 3.80
C CYS A 202 23.87 -12.36 4.11
N THR A 203 23.67 -13.66 4.27
CA THR A 203 24.74 -14.59 4.63
C THR A 203 25.83 -14.66 3.57
N MET A 204 25.46 -14.64 2.28
CA MET A 204 26.44 -14.62 1.19
C MET A 204 27.26 -13.31 1.18
N ILE A 205 26.63 -12.17 1.38
CA ILE A 205 27.35 -10.88 1.44
C ILE A 205 28.29 -10.82 2.65
N LEU A 206 27.87 -11.29 3.83
CA LEU A 206 28.66 -11.25 5.06
C LEU A 206 29.89 -12.15 5.06
N LYS A 207 29.94 -13.16 4.18
CA LYS A 207 31.17 -13.93 3.95
C LYS A 207 32.32 -13.05 3.44
N VAL A 208 32.00 -12.02 2.66
CA VAL A 208 33.01 -11.17 1.98
C VAL A 208 33.09 -9.76 2.58
N LYS A 209 31.96 -9.15 2.98
CA LYS A 209 31.87 -7.75 3.44
C LYS A 209 31.41 -7.67 4.89
N LYS A 210 32.35 -7.35 5.80
CA LYS A 210 32.07 -7.24 7.25
C LYS A 210 31.55 -5.87 7.69
N ASN A 211 31.60 -4.85 6.84
CA ASN A 211 31.12 -3.50 7.13
C ASN A 211 29.64 -3.27 6.79
N ILE A 212 28.91 -4.31 6.38
CA ILE A 212 27.47 -4.24 6.11
C ILE A 212 26.70 -4.74 7.32
N VAL A 213 25.62 -4.02 7.65
CA VAL A 213 24.63 -4.40 8.67
C VAL A 213 23.27 -4.54 7.99
N PHE A 214 22.64 -5.67 8.19
CA PHE A 214 21.31 -5.95 7.69
C PHE A 214 20.27 -5.74 8.80
N ASN A 215 19.31 -4.84 8.54
CA ASN A 215 18.27 -4.46 9.47
C ASN A 215 16.93 -5.01 8.98
N ILE A 216 16.32 -5.90 9.75
CA ILE A 216 15.03 -6.55 9.43
C ILE A 216 13.95 -5.88 10.27
N PHE A 217 13.05 -5.17 9.60
CA PHE A 217 11.92 -4.47 10.21
C PHE A 217 10.61 -5.15 9.83
N GLY A 218 9.83 -5.52 10.81
CA GLY A 218 8.53 -6.17 10.68
C GLY A 218 8.35 -7.34 11.62
N ASN A 219 7.11 -7.78 11.73
CA ASN A 219 6.70 -8.99 12.45
C ASN A 219 5.89 -9.87 11.51
N GLY A 220 5.64 -11.11 11.92
CA GLY A 220 4.85 -12.07 11.16
C GLY A 220 5.04 -13.48 11.67
N SER A 221 4.38 -14.44 11.03
CA SER A 221 4.41 -15.85 11.44
C SER A 221 5.83 -16.45 11.46
N LEU A 222 6.71 -15.95 10.59
CA LEU A 222 8.10 -16.44 10.49
C LEU A 222 9.07 -15.76 11.48
N PHE A 223 8.65 -14.72 12.23
CA PHE A 223 9.55 -13.92 13.07
C PHE A 223 10.39 -14.76 14.04
N HIS A 224 9.74 -15.63 14.81
CA HIS A 224 10.43 -16.46 15.81
C HIS A 224 11.43 -17.45 15.19
N ASN A 225 11.08 -18.04 14.05
CA ASN A 225 11.96 -18.96 13.35
C ASN A 225 13.17 -18.25 12.75
N LEU A 226 12.97 -17.08 12.15
CA LEU A 226 14.03 -16.31 11.53
C LEU A 226 14.98 -15.69 12.57
N LYS A 227 14.48 -15.30 13.74
CA LYS A 227 15.28 -14.73 14.83
C LYS A 227 16.30 -15.73 15.42
N LYS A 228 16.13 -17.02 15.16
CA LYS A 228 17.14 -18.05 15.51
C LYS A 228 18.44 -17.91 14.72
N TYR A 229 18.43 -17.16 13.61
CA TYR A 229 19.62 -16.81 12.85
C TYR A 229 20.51 -15.87 13.67
N LYS A 230 21.60 -16.41 14.22
CA LYS A 230 22.52 -15.68 15.11
C LYS A 230 23.74 -15.16 14.34
N GLU A 231 23.52 -14.15 13.51
CA GLU A 231 24.60 -13.42 12.84
C GLU A 231 24.71 -11.99 13.40
N LYS A 232 25.90 -11.60 13.89
CA LYS A 232 26.15 -10.32 14.54
C LYS A 232 25.69 -9.11 13.71
N ASN A 233 25.78 -9.21 12.40
CA ASN A 233 25.43 -8.14 11.48
C ASN A 233 24.03 -8.28 10.87
N ILE A 234 23.16 -9.16 11.42
CA ILE A 234 21.75 -9.29 11.06
C ILE A 234 20.91 -8.95 12.30
N ILE A 235 20.19 -7.83 12.25
CA ILE A 235 19.48 -7.29 13.40
C ILE A 235 17.97 -7.31 13.12
N PHE A 236 17.22 -8.00 13.99
CA PHE A 236 15.76 -8.04 13.95
C PHE A 236 15.17 -6.99 14.88
N HIS A 237 14.48 -6.00 14.33
CA HIS A 237 13.91 -4.87 15.07
C HIS A 237 12.42 -5.06 15.43
N GLY A 238 11.76 -6.06 14.83
CA GLY A 238 10.31 -6.18 14.96
C GLY A 238 9.57 -5.02 14.27
N TRP A 239 8.34 -4.77 14.71
CA TRP A 239 7.58 -3.64 14.18
C TRP A 239 8.22 -2.31 14.57
N THR A 240 8.45 -1.46 13.59
CA THR A 240 9.16 -0.18 13.78
C THR A 240 8.48 0.92 12.98
N LYS A 241 8.45 2.13 13.53
CA LYS A 241 7.90 3.31 12.84
C LYS A 241 8.68 3.62 11.57
N LYS A 242 7.98 3.93 10.49
CA LYS A 242 8.53 4.17 9.14
C LYS A 242 9.67 5.19 9.11
N ASN A 243 9.53 6.30 9.85
CA ASN A 243 10.55 7.33 9.93
C ASN A 243 11.88 6.84 10.53
N ILE A 244 11.85 5.89 11.46
CA ILE A 244 13.03 5.28 12.07
C ILE A 244 13.69 4.33 11.05
N ILE A 245 12.89 3.48 10.40
CA ILE A 245 13.35 2.53 9.37
C ILE A 245 14.20 3.27 8.33
N PHE A 246 13.59 4.26 7.66
CA PHE A 246 14.22 4.92 6.52
C PHE A 246 15.29 5.95 6.92
N LYS A 247 15.32 6.47 8.15
CA LYS A 247 16.44 7.26 8.64
C LYS A 247 17.70 6.43 8.82
N LYS A 248 17.58 5.18 9.21
CA LYS A 248 18.71 4.28 9.52
C LYS A 248 19.16 3.41 8.34
N SER A 249 18.52 3.51 7.17
CA SER A 249 18.79 2.61 6.04
C SER A 249 19.48 3.34 4.90
N ASP A 250 20.43 2.70 4.27
CA ASP A 250 21.13 3.18 3.08
C ASP A 250 20.63 2.50 1.80
N LEU A 251 20.15 1.28 1.88
CA LEU A 251 19.58 0.51 0.78
C LEU A 251 18.36 -0.26 1.28
N LEU A 252 17.30 -0.36 0.47
CA LEU A 252 16.17 -1.23 0.72
C LEU A 252 16.20 -2.42 -0.24
N ILE A 253 16.06 -3.64 0.30
CA ILE A 253 15.86 -4.85 -0.49
C ILE A 253 14.43 -5.35 -0.33
N ILE A 254 13.78 -5.63 -1.45
CA ILE A 254 12.42 -6.18 -1.49
C ILE A 254 12.47 -7.55 -2.17
N THR A 255 12.18 -8.60 -1.40
CA THR A 255 12.21 -9.99 -1.86
C THR A 255 10.84 -10.62 -2.05
N SER A 256 9.76 -9.86 -1.84
CA SER A 256 8.40 -10.36 -2.00
C SER A 256 8.18 -10.99 -3.38
N LYS A 257 7.40 -12.06 -3.44
CA LYS A 257 7.08 -12.76 -4.70
C LYS A 257 6.35 -11.86 -5.68
N VAL A 258 5.37 -11.10 -5.17
CA VAL A 258 4.59 -10.13 -5.93
C VAL A 258 4.42 -8.85 -5.11
N ASN A 259 4.54 -7.70 -5.76
CA ASN A 259 4.29 -6.40 -5.15
C ASN A 259 3.38 -5.54 -6.02
N ASN A 260 2.22 -5.21 -5.47
CA ASN A 260 1.21 -4.38 -6.09
C ASN A 260 1.41 -2.90 -5.76
N PHE A 261 2.53 -2.31 -6.19
CA PHE A 261 2.88 -0.92 -5.93
C PHE A 261 3.22 -0.62 -4.45
N PRO A 262 4.33 -1.16 -3.91
CA PRO A 262 4.63 -1.15 -2.48
C PRO A 262 4.98 0.23 -1.92
N TYR A 263 4.31 0.64 -0.84
CA TYR A 263 4.63 1.86 -0.10
C TYR A 263 6.08 1.89 0.40
N ALA A 264 6.64 0.75 0.83
CA ALA A 264 8.02 0.71 1.32
C ALA A 264 9.03 1.21 0.29
N ALA A 265 8.82 0.91 -1.01
CA ALA A 265 9.67 1.43 -2.08
C ALA A 265 9.50 2.94 -2.28
N LEU A 266 8.27 3.45 -2.24
CA LEU A 266 7.98 4.88 -2.35
C LEU A 266 8.57 5.66 -1.18
N GLU A 267 8.41 5.15 0.03
CA GLU A 267 8.92 5.73 1.27
C GLU A 267 10.44 5.77 1.26
N ALA A 268 11.11 4.66 0.91
CA ALA A 268 12.56 4.60 0.76
C ALA A 268 13.06 5.70 -0.20
N LYS A 269 12.42 5.83 -1.36
CA LYS A 269 12.79 6.85 -2.35
C LYS A 269 12.65 8.27 -1.82
N SER A 270 11.62 8.57 -1.02
CA SER A 270 11.44 9.90 -0.43
C SER A 270 12.56 10.27 0.56
N TYR A 271 13.29 9.28 1.06
CA TYR A 271 14.51 9.44 1.88
C TYR A 271 15.80 9.37 1.08
N GLY A 272 15.74 9.30 -0.25
CA GLY A 272 16.91 9.12 -1.11
C GLY A 272 17.56 7.74 -0.96
N ILE A 273 16.79 6.73 -0.60
CA ILE A 273 17.27 5.36 -0.45
C ILE A 273 17.00 4.59 -1.73
N PRO A 274 18.05 4.10 -2.43
CA PRO A 274 17.89 3.23 -3.58
C PRO A 274 17.21 1.90 -3.19
N VAL A 275 16.55 1.26 -4.16
CA VAL A 275 15.84 0.02 -3.92
C VAL A 275 16.32 -1.06 -4.88
N VAL A 276 16.57 -2.26 -4.37
CA VAL A 276 16.77 -3.48 -5.17
C VAL A 276 15.60 -4.42 -4.92
N SER A 277 14.97 -4.91 -5.99
CA SER A 277 13.84 -5.83 -5.87
C SER A 277 13.93 -7.00 -6.82
N CYS A 278 13.49 -8.17 -6.37
CA CYS A 278 13.23 -9.34 -7.23
C CYS A 278 11.73 -9.58 -7.49
N SER A 279 10.86 -8.75 -6.92
CA SER A 279 9.40 -8.91 -7.00
C SER A 279 8.86 -8.76 -8.42
N LYS A 280 7.81 -9.52 -8.70
CA LYS A 280 6.92 -9.25 -9.85
C LYS A 280 5.86 -8.21 -9.47
N GLY A 281 5.18 -7.64 -10.47
CA GLY A 281 4.09 -6.68 -10.29
C GLY A 281 4.48 -5.25 -10.65
N ASP A 282 3.74 -4.26 -10.12
CA ASP A 282 3.89 -2.85 -10.54
C ASP A 282 5.11 -2.13 -9.93
N ILE A 283 6.01 -2.85 -9.26
CA ILE A 283 7.25 -2.27 -8.70
C ILE A 283 8.16 -1.68 -9.79
N ASP A 284 8.11 -2.21 -11.02
CA ASP A 284 8.83 -1.68 -12.19
C ASP A 284 8.41 -0.24 -12.55
N LYS A 285 7.20 0.17 -12.15
CA LYS A 285 6.71 1.54 -12.34
C LYS A 285 7.29 2.52 -11.31
N ILE A 286 7.69 2.01 -10.14
CA ILE A 286 8.30 2.81 -9.08
C ILE A 286 9.79 2.97 -9.31
N ILE A 287 10.49 1.88 -9.65
CA ILE A 287 11.94 1.83 -9.77
C ILE A 287 12.34 1.88 -11.24
N LYS A 288 13.24 2.79 -11.59
CA LYS A 288 13.85 2.85 -12.91
C LYS A 288 15.22 2.20 -12.87
N ASN A 289 15.36 1.04 -13.52
CA ASN A 289 16.61 0.28 -13.58
C ASN A 289 17.79 1.17 -13.99
N GLY A 290 18.89 1.07 -13.25
CA GLY A 290 20.12 1.83 -13.49
C GLY A 290 20.05 3.32 -13.12
N LYS A 291 18.91 3.83 -12.63
CA LYS A 291 18.76 5.23 -12.21
C LYS A 291 18.61 5.36 -10.69
N ASP A 292 17.58 4.77 -10.11
CA ASP A 292 17.25 4.91 -8.69
C ASP A 292 17.15 3.56 -7.96
N GLY A 293 17.58 2.49 -8.61
CA GLY A 293 17.58 1.12 -8.11
C GLY A 293 17.59 0.12 -9.24
N PHE A 294 17.24 -1.12 -8.88
CA PHE A 294 17.11 -2.22 -9.85
C PHE A 294 15.92 -3.12 -9.50
N VAL A 295 15.21 -3.57 -10.53
CA VAL A 295 14.24 -4.67 -10.45
C VAL A 295 14.71 -5.77 -11.38
N LYS A 296 14.86 -6.99 -10.84
CA LYS A 296 15.22 -8.17 -11.61
C LYS A 296 14.48 -9.39 -11.04
N HIS A 297 13.49 -9.87 -11.77
CA HIS A 297 12.72 -11.06 -11.36
C HIS A 297 13.63 -12.30 -11.34
N THR A 298 14.10 -12.66 -10.17
CA THR A 298 15.06 -13.74 -9.96
C THR A 298 14.92 -14.38 -8.58
N ASN A 299 15.29 -15.63 -8.47
CA ASN A 299 15.48 -16.37 -7.22
C ASN A 299 16.97 -16.71 -6.96
N LYS A 300 17.88 -16.09 -7.72
CA LYS A 300 19.33 -16.27 -7.59
C LYS A 300 19.93 -15.16 -6.74
N PRO A 301 20.44 -15.44 -5.52
CA PRO A 301 21.04 -14.45 -4.66
C PRO A 301 22.22 -13.70 -5.30
N GLU A 302 23.02 -14.38 -6.13
CA GLU A 302 24.20 -13.84 -6.81
C GLU A 302 23.83 -12.65 -7.70
N ILE A 303 22.69 -12.73 -8.42
CA ILE A 303 22.19 -11.66 -9.26
C ILE A 303 21.82 -10.44 -8.38
N MET A 304 21.13 -10.67 -7.26
CA MET A 304 20.76 -9.58 -6.34
C MET A 304 22.00 -8.92 -5.75
N ILE A 305 23.01 -9.73 -5.37
CA ILE A 305 24.29 -9.26 -4.83
C ILE A 305 25.04 -8.39 -5.86
N ALA A 306 25.07 -8.81 -7.11
CA ALA A 306 25.69 -8.02 -8.19
C ALA A 306 25.01 -6.63 -8.35
N LEU A 307 23.67 -6.57 -8.27
CA LEU A 307 22.90 -5.32 -8.35
C LEU A 307 23.13 -4.42 -7.13
N ILE A 308 23.18 -5.01 -5.93
CA ILE A 308 23.54 -4.30 -4.69
C ILE A 308 24.92 -3.67 -4.83
N ASN A 309 25.94 -4.43 -5.28
CA ASN A 309 27.29 -3.93 -5.48
C ASN A 309 27.37 -2.79 -6.50
N LYS A 310 26.60 -2.84 -7.59
CA LYS A 310 26.49 -1.73 -8.56
C LYS A 310 25.96 -0.46 -7.91
N ILE A 311 24.97 -0.54 -7.02
CA ILE A 311 24.46 0.61 -6.29
C ILE A 311 25.51 1.14 -5.31
N LEU A 312 26.12 0.27 -4.53
CA LEU A 312 27.10 0.69 -3.51
C LEU A 312 28.33 1.37 -4.14
N LYS A 313 28.75 0.93 -5.33
CA LYS A 313 29.87 1.55 -6.08
C LYS A 313 29.56 2.99 -6.52
N ASN A 314 28.31 3.29 -6.88
CA ASN A 314 27.88 4.61 -7.37
C ASN A 314 26.75 5.19 -6.49
N TYR A 315 26.86 5.06 -5.19
CA TYR A 315 25.78 5.26 -4.25
C TYR A 315 25.15 6.66 -4.33
N GLU A 316 25.95 7.72 -4.36
CA GLU A 316 25.46 9.10 -4.40
C GLU A 316 24.55 9.35 -5.61
N PHE A 317 24.93 8.81 -6.79
CA PHE A 317 24.12 8.88 -8.00
C PHE A 317 22.74 8.23 -7.80
N PHE A 318 22.69 7.00 -7.27
CA PHE A 318 21.45 6.29 -7.02
C PHE A 318 20.61 6.97 -5.96
N SER A 319 21.23 7.44 -4.87
CA SER A 319 20.56 8.14 -3.79
C SER A 319 19.93 9.46 -4.24
N LYS A 320 20.66 10.28 -5.00
CA LYS A 320 20.15 11.52 -5.58
C LYS A 320 18.95 11.27 -6.51
N ASN A 321 19.09 10.31 -7.42
CA ASN A 321 18.02 9.97 -8.35
C ASN A 321 16.80 9.37 -7.62
N SER A 322 17.00 8.55 -6.60
CA SER A 322 15.93 8.01 -5.77
C SER A 322 15.10 9.14 -5.15
N TYR A 323 15.75 10.13 -4.55
CA TYR A 323 15.08 11.31 -4.00
C TYR A 323 14.34 12.12 -5.06
N LEU A 324 15.00 12.51 -6.14
CA LEU A 324 14.42 13.35 -7.19
C LEU A 324 13.21 12.69 -7.85
N ARG A 325 13.28 11.38 -8.08
CA ARG A 325 12.19 10.64 -8.70
C ARG A 325 11.02 10.35 -7.75
N SER A 326 11.19 10.52 -6.43
CA SER A 326 10.10 10.40 -5.46
C SER A 326 8.99 11.44 -5.69
N PHE A 327 9.31 12.62 -6.22
CA PHE A 327 8.32 13.69 -6.50
C PHE A 327 7.30 13.32 -7.59
N LYS A 328 7.57 12.30 -8.41
CA LYS A 328 6.59 11.76 -9.37
C LYS A 328 5.40 11.09 -8.66
N PHE A 329 5.60 10.67 -7.42
CA PHE A 329 4.63 9.95 -6.62
C PHE A 329 4.08 10.79 -5.45
N GLU A 330 4.07 12.12 -5.60
CA GLU A 330 3.57 13.02 -4.57
C GLU A 330 2.08 12.73 -4.28
N VAL A 331 1.75 12.60 -2.99
CA VAL A 331 0.45 12.09 -2.52
C VAL A 331 -0.71 13.00 -2.91
N ASN A 332 -0.55 14.33 -2.81
CA ASN A 332 -1.65 15.25 -3.14
C ASN A 332 -2.01 15.17 -4.63
N LYS A 333 -1.01 15.04 -5.51
CA LYS A 333 -1.24 14.85 -6.96
C LYS A 333 -1.95 13.52 -7.24
N SER A 334 -1.59 12.45 -6.52
CA SER A 334 -2.26 11.16 -6.65
C SER A 334 -3.72 11.25 -6.19
N CYS A 335 -3.99 11.83 -5.03
CA CYS A 335 -5.33 12.02 -4.50
C CYS A 335 -6.16 12.96 -5.38
N GLU A 336 -5.60 14.07 -5.84
CA GLU A 336 -6.27 15.01 -6.75
C GLU A 336 -6.73 14.29 -8.03
N LYS A 337 -5.83 13.55 -8.68
CA LYS A 337 -6.14 12.77 -9.89
C LYS A 337 -7.28 11.78 -9.65
N PHE A 338 -7.27 11.08 -8.50
CA PHE A 338 -8.29 10.13 -8.11
C PHE A 338 -9.67 10.82 -7.95
N TRP A 339 -9.74 11.85 -7.13
CA TRP A 339 -11.01 12.55 -6.83
C TRP A 339 -11.54 13.35 -8.01
N ARG A 340 -10.64 13.84 -8.89
CA ARG A 340 -11.03 14.50 -10.14
C ARG A 340 -11.73 13.53 -11.09
N LYS A 341 -11.23 12.29 -11.21
CA LYS A 341 -11.86 11.25 -12.04
C LYS A 341 -13.28 10.94 -11.55
N ILE A 342 -13.48 10.80 -10.24
CA ILE A 342 -14.79 10.58 -9.65
C ILE A 342 -15.76 11.72 -9.95
N LYS A 343 -15.30 12.99 -9.88
CA LYS A 343 -16.14 14.16 -10.19
C LYS A 343 -16.58 14.19 -11.65
N ILE A 344 -15.68 13.91 -12.59
CA ILE A 344 -15.98 13.88 -14.03
C ILE A 344 -17.03 12.81 -14.32
N GLU A 345 -16.84 11.60 -13.80
CA GLU A 345 -17.79 10.52 -14.00
C GLU A 345 -19.15 10.79 -13.35
N ASN A 346 -19.20 11.48 -12.19
CA ASN A 346 -20.47 11.92 -11.60
C ASN A 346 -21.24 12.94 -12.46
N ASN A 347 -20.56 13.79 -13.21
CA ASN A 347 -21.22 14.78 -14.08
C ASN A 347 -21.73 14.16 -15.37
N ASN A 348 -21.16 13.06 -15.83
CA ASN A 348 -21.60 12.34 -17.03
C ASN A 348 -22.82 11.43 -16.78
N PHE A 349 -23.26 11.28 -15.52
CA PHE A 349 -24.43 10.51 -15.12
C PHE A 349 -25.60 11.38 -14.65
N ARG A 350 -25.53 12.71 -14.89
CA ARG A 350 -26.66 13.64 -14.75
C ARG A 350 -27.28 13.91 -16.11
#